data_cd61156f4e91a892599bd13216101c56
#
_entry.id   cd61156f4e91a892599bd13216101c56
#
_cell.length_a   1.000
_cell.length_b   1.000
_cell.length_c   1.000
_cell.angle_alpha   90.00
_cell.angle_beta   90.00
_cell.angle_gamma   90.00
#
_symmetry.space_group_name_H-M   'P 1'
#
loop_
_entity.id
_entity.type
_entity.pdbx_description
1 polymer ?
#
loop_
_entity_poly.entity_id
_entity_poly.type
_entity_poly.pdbx_seq_one_letter_code
_entity_poly.pdbx_strand_id
1 'polypeptide(L)'
;MDFQAEYRSKLRTPAEAVRAVKNGDWVDYTSGLGFPPLLDAALAARRDELHDVKVRGNLCAGPVQIVECDPEQAHFLYHTWHCSAYERRLCDRGLCYFCLLYTSPSPRD
;
A
#
# COMPACT_ATOMS: atom_id res chain seq x y z
N MET A 1 -15.89 -29.02 10.10
CA MET A 1 -14.83 -28.28 9.36
C MET A 1 -13.72 -27.90 10.32
N ASP A 2 -12.49 -28.15 9.94
CA ASP A 2 -11.35 -27.80 10.77
C ASP A 2 -10.77 -26.46 10.31
N PHE A 3 -11.13 -25.40 10.99
CA PHE A 3 -10.66 -24.05 10.67
C PHE A 3 -9.16 -23.89 10.94
N GLN A 4 -8.62 -24.63 11.89
CA GLN A 4 -7.20 -24.59 12.20
C GLN A 4 -6.37 -25.16 11.04
N ALA A 5 -6.82 -26.29 10.50
CA ALA A 5 -6.13 -26.90 9.35
C ALA A 5 -6.23 -26.00 8.12
N GLU A 6 -7.39 -25.41 7.89
CA GLU A 6 -7.57 -24.48 6.78
C GLU A 6 -6.67 -23.26 6.92
N TYR A 7 -6.59 -22.71 8.12
CA TYR A 7 -5.71 -21.58 8.41
C TYR A 7 -4.25 -21.92 8.08
N ARG A 8 -3.78 -23.07 8.56
CA ARG A 8 -2.38 -23.47 8.31
C ARG A 8 -2.10 -23.68 6.84
N SER A 9 -3.07 -24.19 6.10
CA SER A 9 -2.89 -24.45 4.67
C SER A 9 -2.77 -23.15 3.86
N LYS A 10 -3.34 -22.07 4.37
CA LYS A 10 -3.31 -20.76 3.72
C LYS A 10 -2.24 -19.82 4.24
N LEU A 11 -1.59 -20.21 5.35
CA LEU A 11 -0.56 -19.38 5.97
C LEU A 11 0.67 -19.28 5.08
N ARG A 12 1.13 -18.06 4.86
CA ARG A 12 2.32 -17.79 4.05
C ARG A 12 3.21 -16.80 4.77
N THR A 13 4.50 -16.82 4.47
CA THR A 13 5.40 -15.78 4.92
C THR A 13 5.09 -14.50 4.15
N PRO A 14 5.49 -13.33 4.67
CA PRO A 14 5.30 -12.08 3.92
C PRO A 14 5.92 -12.13 2.53
N ALA A 15 7.13 -12.69 2.39
CA ALA A 15 7.78 -12.80 1.09
C ALA A 15 6.98 -13.65 0.12
N GLU A 16 6.40 -14.75 0.61
CA GLU A 16 5.56 -15.60 -0.23
C GLU A 16 4.24 -14.92 -0.61
N ALA A 17 3.63 -14.22 0.35
CA ALA A 17 2.36 -13.56 0.13
C ALA A 17 2.45 -12.47 -0.95
N VAL A 18 3.52 -11.69 -0.94
CA VAL A 18 3.67 -10.58 -1.90
C VAL A 18 4.03 -11.05 -3.30
N ARG A 19 4.33 -12.35 -3.49
CA ARG A 19 4.56 -12.88 -4.84
C ARG A 19 3.32 -12.75 -5.73
N ALA A 20 2.15 -12.63 -5.15
CA ALA A 20 0.92 -12.47 -5.89
C ALA A 20 0.83 -11.13 -6.60
N VAL A 21 1.60 -10.13 -6.16
CA VAL A 21 1.56 -8.79 -6.74
C VAL A 21 2.31 -8.78 -8.07
N LYS A 22 1.66 -8.22 -9.08
CA LYS A 22 2.19 -8.14 -10.44
C LYS A 22 2.23 -6.69 -10.90
N ASN A 23 2.99 -6.43 -11.95
CA ASN A 23 3.05 -5.11 -12.56
C ASN A 23 1.65 -4.63 -12.93
N GLY A 24 1.37 -3.37 -12.63
CA GLY A 24 0.08 -2.78 -12.92
C GLY A 24 -1.00 -3.04 -11.87
N ASP A 25 -0.71 -3.83 -10.85
CA ASP A 25 -1.70 -4.14 -9.81
C ASP A 25 -1.96 -2.96 -8.88
N TRP A 26 -3.16 -2.97 -8.32
CA TRP A 26 -3.51 -2.14 -7.17
C TRP A 26 -3.41 -3.00 -5.92
N VAL A 27 -2.75 -2.48 -4.90
CA VAL A 27 -2.62 -3.13 -3.60
C VAL A 27 -3.23 -2.23 -2.55
N ASP A 28 -4.07 -2.77 -1.70
CA ASP A 28 -4.72 -2.01 -0.65
C ASP A 28 -4.12 -2.35 0.71
N TYR A 29 -3.54 -1.36 1.35
CA TYR A 29 -3.07 -1.46 2.73
C TYR A 29 -4.19 -0.92 3.61
N THR A 30 -4.75 -1.68 4.45
CA THR A 30 -5.86 -1.27 5.28
C THR A 30 -5.61 0.08 5.97
N SER A 31 -6.51 0.46 6.85
CA SER A 31 -6.52 1.80 7.43
C SER A 31 -5.92 1.80 8.83
N GLY A 32 -5.20 2.85 9.17
CA GLY A 32 -4.74 3.11 10.52
C GLY A 32 -3.88 2.01 11.11
N LEU A 33 -4.33 1.44 12.22
CA LEU A 33 -3.60 0.39 12.92
C LEU A 33 -3.55 -0.93 12.15
N GLY A 34 -4.36 -1.07 11.11
CA GLY A 34 -4.32 -2.25 10.25
C GLY A 34 -3.18 -2.25 9.24
N PHE A 35 -2.37 -1.20 9.21
CA PHE A 35 -1.24 -1.12 8.28
C PHE A 35 -0.34 -2.35 8.43
N PRO A 36 0.03 -3.03 7.31
CA PRO A 36 0.78 -4.29 7.37
C PRO A 36 2.29 -4.06 7.20
N PRO A 37 3.05 -3.78 8.28
CA PRO A 37 4.47 -3.42 8.13
C PRO A 37 5.33 -4.53 7.53
N LEU A 38 5.02 -5.79 7.84
CA LEU A 38 5.81 -6.90 7.31
C LEU A 38 5.56 -7.11 5.82
N LEU A 39 4.32 -6.98 5.39
CA LEU A 39 3.99 -7.10 3.97
C LEU A 39 4.53 -5.91 3.18
N ASP A 40 4.48 -4.73 3.77
CA ASP A 40 5.04 -3.53 3.17
C ASP A 40 6.55 -3.69 2.93
N ALA A 41 7.28 -4.15 3.93
CA ALA A 41 8.72 -4.40 3.79
C ALA A 41 9.02 -5.47 2.74
N ALA A 42 8.21 -6.54 2.71
CA ALA A 42 8.38 -7.60 1.74
C ALA A 42 8.09 -7.12 0.31
N LEU A 43 7.07 -6.28 0.15
CA LEU A 43 6.76 -5.71 -1.15
C LEU A 43 7.87 -4.75 -1.61
N ALA A 44 8.39 -3.95 -0.69
CA ALA A 44 9.51 -3.06 -1.00
C ALA A 44 10.75 -3.82 -1.45
N ALA A 45 10.98 -5.02 -0.88
CA ALA A 45 12.10 -5.86 -1.28
C ALA A 45 11.99 -6.36 -2.73
N ARG A 46 10.79 -6.34 -3.31
CA ARG A 46 10.56 -6.69 -4.71
C ARG A 46 10.63 -5.50 -5.66
N ARG A 47 11.10 -4.37 -5.18
CA ARG A 47 11.12 -3.13 -5.96
C ARG A 47 11.68 -3.33 -7.36
N ASP A 48 12.82 -3.99 -7.47
CA ASP A 48 13.52 -4.13 -8.75
C ASP A 48 12.79 -5.04 -9.73
N GLU A 49 11.84 -5.83 -9.27
CA GLU A 49 11.05 -6.73 -10.10
C GLU A 49 9.73 -6.12 -10.56
N LEU A 50 9.30 -5.03 -9.93
CA LEU A 50 7.96 -4.49 -10.12
C LEU A 50 7.99 -3.07 -10.68
N HIS A 51 6.95 -2.74 -11.43
CA HIS A 51 6.72 -1.37 -11.89
C HIS A 51 5.21 -1.15 -12.04
N ASP A 52 4.82 0.11 -11.99
CA ASP A 52 3.43 0.54 -12.13
C ASP A 52 2.51 -0.13 -11.09
N VAL A 53 3.02 -0.40 -9.89
CA VAL A 53 2.22 -0.93 -8.79
C VAL A 53 1.69 0.25 -7.97
N LYS A 54 0.37 0.31 -7.83
CA LYS A 54 -0.28 1.37 -7.08
C LYS A 54 -0.71 0.83 -5.74
N VAL A 55 -0.29 1.51 -4.68
CA VAL A 55 -0.61 1.11 -3.31
C VAL A 55 -1.49 2.16 -2.67
N ARG A 56 -2.57 1.73 -2.08
CA ARG A 56 -3.53 2.61 -1.44
C ARG A 56 -3.57 2.34 0.05
N GLY A 57 -3.41 3.40 0.82
CA GLY A 57 -3.51 3.34 2.28
C GLY A 57 -4.54 4.32 2.79
N ASN A 58 -4.62 4.44 4.09
CA ASN A 58 -5.51 5.37 4.75
C ASN A 58 -5.04 5.61 6.18
N LEU A 59 -4.67 6.85 6.47
CA LEU A 59 -4.22 7.25 7.81
C LEU A 59 -3.04 6.42 8.32
N CYS A 60 -2.05 6.18 7.48
CA CYS A 60 -0.85 5.46 7.88
C CYS A 60 0.00 6.34 8.80
N ALA A 61 0.28 5.86 10.00
CA ALA A 61 0.98 6.65 11.01
C ALA A 61 2.50 6.49 10.97
N GLY A 62 3.00 5.48 10.30
CA GLY A 62 4.42 5.18 10.30
C GLY A 62 5.03 5.15 8.91
N PRO A 63 6.34 4.89 8.81
CA PRO A 63 7.01 4.85 7.52
C PRO A 63 6.42 3.79 6.59
N VAL A 64 6.25 4.15 5.33
CA VAL A 64 5.78 3.24 4.30
C VAL A 64 7.00 2.87 3.44
N GLN A 65 7.43 1.63 3.53
CA GLN A 65 8.69 1.20 2.93
C GLN A 65 8.68 1.29 1.40
N ILE A 66 7.53 1.04 0.77
CA ILE A 66 7.47 1.13 -0.70
C ILE A 66 7.66 2.57 -1.17
N VAL A 67 7.40 3.55 -0.33
CA VAL A 67 7.67 4.96 -0.65
C VAL A 67 9.12 5.31 -0.35
N GLU A 68 9.60 4.90 0.83
CA GLU A 68 10.95 5.25 1.28
C GLU A 68 12.03 4.61 0.39
N CYS A 69 11.78 3.44 -0.16
CA CYS A 69 12.74 2.76 -1.02
C CYS A 69 12.69 3.23 -2.48
N ASP A 70 11.70 4.02 -2.86
CA ASP A 70 11.46 4.40 -4.25
C ASP A 70 11.10 5.90 -4.36
N PRO A 71 12.01 6.79 -3.95
CA PRO A 71 11.71 8.23 -3.95
C PRO A 71 11.47 8.81 -5.34
N GLU A 72 11.87 8.10 -6.39
CA GLU A 72 11.64 8.55 -7.77
C GLU A 72 10.32 8.04 -8.33
N GLN A 73 9.58 7.24 -7.56
CA GLN A 73 8.30 6.66 -7.98
C GLN A 73 8.42 5.86 -9.28
N ALA A 74 9.55 5.17 -9.43
CA ALA A 74 9.80 4.38 -10.62
C ALA A 74 9.08 3.03 -10.58
N HIS A 75 8.72 2.56 -9.39
CA HIS A 75 8.16 1.21 -9.19
C HIS A 75 6.79 1.25 -8.54
N PHE A 76 6.59 2.13 -7.56
CA PHE A 76 5.36 2.21 -6.77
C PHE A 76 4.80 3.61 -6.76
N LEU A 77 3.46 3.70 -6.76
CA LEU A 77 2.75 4.96 -6.54
C LEU A 77 1.88 4.78 -5.30
N TYR A 78 2.03 5.66 -4.34
CA TYR A 78 1.28 5.58 -3.09
C TYR A 78 0.15 6.60 -3.06
N HIS A 79 -1.03 6.12 -2.69
CA HIS A 79 -2.24 6.94 -2.58
C HIS A 79 -2.82 6.80 -1.18
N THR A 80 -3.45 7.84 -0.69
CA THR A 80 -4.18 7.76 0.57
C THR A 80 -5.53 8.44 0.45
N TRP A 81 -6.53 7.94 1.18
CA TRP A 81 -7.84 8.57 1.21
C TRP A 81 -7.92 9.69 2.24
N HIS A 82 -7.26 9.51 3.38
CA HIS A 82 -7.18 10.50 4.43
C HIS A 82 -5.73 10.58 4.88
N CYS A 83 -5.17 11.79 4.84
CA CYS A 83 -3.77 11.98 5.18
C CYS A 83 -3.55 12.01 6.69
N SER A 84 -2.69 11.14 7.17
CA SER A 84 -2.07 11.27 8.47
C SER A 84 -0.99 12.35 8.41
N ALA A 85 -0.37 12.68 9.55
CA ALA A 85 0.73 13.63 9.55
C ALA A 85 1.90 13.14 8.68
N TYR A 86 2.21 11.84 8.74
CA TYR A 86 3.26 11.25 7.91
C TYR A 86 2.92 11.37 6.42
N GLU A 87 1.69 11.00 6.05
CA GLU A 87 1.26 11.03 4.64
C GLU A 87 1.20 12.46 4.11
N ARG A 88 0.85 13.42 4.96
CA ARG A 88 0.87 14.81 4.55
C ARG A 88 2.29 15.27 4.19
N ARG A 89 3.28 14.84 4.98
CA ARG A 89 4.68 15.15 4.65
C ARG A 89 5.09 14.49 3.34
N LEU A 90 4.59 13.29 3.06
CA LEU A 90 4.85 12.65 1.76
C LEU A 90 4.20 13.43 0.63
N CYS A 91 2.98 13.92 0.81
CA CYS A 91 2.31 14.73 -0.21
C CYS A 91 3.10 16.01 -0.49
N ASP A 92 3.63 16.65 0.56
CA ASP A 92 4.42 17.86 0.40
C ASP A 92 5.70 17.61 -0.40
N ARG A 93 6.22 16.38 -0.34
CA ARG A 93 7.39 15.96 -1.10
C ARG A 93 7.04 15.41 -2.48
N GLY A 94 5.77 15.37 -2.84
CA GLY A 94 5.31 14.80 -4.11
C GLY A 94 5.34 13.29 -4.17
N LEU A 95 5.41 12.61 -3.02
CA LEU A 95 5.56 11.16 -2.94
C LEU A 95 4.27 10.42 -2.57
N CYS A 96 3.17 11.14 -2.38
CA CYS A 96 1.89 10.55 -2.05
C CYS A 96 0.79 11.33 -2.77
N TYR A 97 -0.16 10.62 -3.33
CA TYR A 97 -1.30 11.24 -3.96
C TYR A 97 -2.50 11.15 -3.03
N PHE A 98 -3.13 12.28 -2.77
CA PHE A 98 -4.34 12.31 -1.96
C PHE A 98 -5.53 11.99 -2.87
N CYS A 99 -6.14 10.84 -2.65
CA CYS A 99 -7.25 10.36 -3.46
C CYS A 99 -8.55 10.91 -2.91
N LEU A 100 -9.04 11.97 -3.51
CA LEU A 100 -10.24 12.65 -3.03
C LEU A 100 -11.51 11.98 -3.52
N LEU A 101 -12.46 11.85 -2.62
CA LEU A 101 -13.74 11.22 -2.93
C LEU A 101 -14.62 12.06 -3.84
N TYR A 102 -14.26 13.31 -4.07
CA TYR A 102 -15.06 14.14 -4.96
C TYR A 102 -15.01 13.69 -6.41
N THR A 103 -14.11 12.73 -6.73
CA THR A 103 -14.16 12.10 -8.05
C THR A 103 -15.44 11.29 -8.25
N SER A 104 -16.11 10.93 -7.14
CA SER A 104 -17.42 10.34 -7.21
C SER A 104 -18.44 11.42 -7.60
N PRO A 105 -19.47 11.04 -8.35
CA PRO A 105 -20.51 12.02 -8.68
C PRO A 105 -21.11 12.58 -7.41
N SER A 106 -21.23 13.89 -7.36
CA SER A 106 -21.87 14.59 -6.25
C SER A 106 -22.93 15.52 -6.80
N PRO A 107 -24.12 15.50 -6.22
CA PRO A 107 -25.19 16.39 -6.70
C PRO A 107 -24.91 17.87 -6.46
N ARG A 108 -23.84 18.18 -5.75
CA ARG A 108 -23.49 19.55 -5.42
C ARG A 108 -22.41 20.13 -6.32
N ASP A 109 -21.85 19.31 -7.12
CA ASP A 109 -20.74 19.72 -8.01
C ASP A 109 -21.24 20.10 -9.38
#